data_19b398097b6372f3e5233834dfddc0dd
#
_entry.id   19b398097b6372f3e5233834dfddc0dd
#
_cell.length_a   1.000
_cell.length_b   1.000
_cell.length_c   1.000
_cell.angle_alpha   90.00
_cell.angle_beta   90.00
_cell.angle_gamma   90.00
#
_symmetry.space_group_name_H-M   'P 1'
#
loop_
_entity.id
_entity.type
_entity.pdbx_description
1 polymer ?
#
loop_
_entity_poly.entity_id
_entity_poly.type
_entity_poly.pdbx_seq_one_letter_code
_entity_poly.pdbx_strand_id
1 'polypeptide(L)'
;MFETLFAWFKEYGMLVLGAIKKYGKKAVFAIFVLGVMIFSIEYIIDKKINKIVPQSIESSIEKNAEIQETTHTEKLIKSQEIYSDIKGALRQMMHEVGCEYVYLIEYHNGSTNIATAFPFRKFDVTMDICKDGVPYINTTTLKDEHVTKYDIFDNPEFTKQQFAYCDRKTFEKVDVKLYHMMSNNKDIKWVYTYNLYYNNNLLGAILVLSYKEMDIKKFINYMHELENIFNK
;
A
#
# COMPACT_ATOMS: atom_id res chain seq x y z
N MET A 1 13.69 19.42 46.05
CA MET A 1 12.70 18.97 47.05
C MET A 1 12.37 20.05 48.08
N PHE A 2 13.35 20.63 48.85
CA PHE A 2 13.09 21.69 49.83
C PHE A 2 12.58 22.99 49.20
N GLU A 3 13.07 23.39 48.06
CA GLU A 3 12.63 24.60 47.35
C GLU A 3 11.19 24.52 46.83
N THR A 4 10.77 23.36 46.34
CA THR A 4 9.39 23.14 45.91
C THR A 4 8.42 23.14 47.10
N LEU A 5 8.83 22.60 48.23
CA LEU A 5 8.03 22.61 49.44
C LEU A 5 7.90 24.05 50.03
N PHE A 6 8.96 24.86 49.94
CA PHE A 6 8.96 26.25 50.41
C PHE A 6 8.12 27.17 49.52
N ALA A 7 8.15 26.95 48.19
CA ALA A 7 7.30 27.64 47.23
C ALA A 7 5.82 27.32 47.49
N TRP A 8 5.50 26.05 47.72
CA TRP A 8 4.16 25.61 48.08
C TRP A 8 3.64 26.23 49.38
N PHE A 9 4.47 26.27 50.42
CA PHE A 9 4.14 26.93 51.71
C PHE A 9 3.90 28.43 51.56
N LYS A 10 4.62 29.11 50.69
CA LYS A 10 4.46 30.53 50.42
C LYS A 10 3.15 30.83 49.67
N GLU A 11 2.78 29.97 48.80
CA GLU A 11 1.57 30.12 47.95
C GLU A 11 0.29 29.74 48.70
N TYR A 12 0.33 28.66 49.47
CA TYR A 12 -0.84 28.11 50.17
C TYR A 12 -0.90 28.35 51.66
N GLY A 13 0.09 28.99 52.26
CA GLY A 13 0.17 29.21 53.71
C GLY A 13 -1.02 30.00 54.26
N MET A 14 -1.52 30.97 53.52
CA MET A 14 -2.72 31.74 53.94
C MET A 14 -4.00 30.87 53.89
N LEU A 15 -4.11 29.96 52.95
CA LEU A 15 -5.21 29.01 52.83
C LEU A 15 -5.21 28.00 53.99
N VAL A 16 -4.02 27.52 54.36
CA VAL A 16 -3.84 26.61 55.50
C VAL A 16 -4.22 27.30 56.82
N LEU A 17 -3.82 28.55 57.05
CA LEU A 17 -4.20 29.34 58.24
C LEU A 17 -5.72 29.58 58.32
N GLY A 18 -6.35 29.86 57.18
CA GLY A 18 -7.81 29.96 57.06
C GLY A 18 -8.54 28.66 57.41
N ALA A 19 -8.02 27.52 56.93
CA ALA A 19 -8.54 26.20 57.23
C ALA A 19 -8.38 25.80 58.69
N ILE A 20 -7.26 26.15 59.34
CA ILE A 20 -7.05 25.95 60.79
C ILE A 20 -8.11 26.66 61.60
N LYS A 21 -8.43 27.91 61.25
CA LYS A 21 -9.42 28.74 61.91
C LYS A 21 -10.85 28.19 61.73
N LYS A 22 -11.16 27.58 60.61
CA LYS A 22 -12.49 27.07 60.24
C LYS A 22 -12.74 25.63 60.72
N TYR A 23 -11.77 24.76 60.62
CA TYR A 23 -11.96 23.30 60.81
C TYR A 23 -11.17 22.72 62.01
N GLY A 24 -10.38 23.52 62.66
CA GLY A 24 -9.59 23.13 63.83
C GLY A 24 -8.28 22.42 63.47
N LYS A 25 -7.36 22.39 64.42
CA LYS A 25 -5.98 21.88 64.22
C LYS A 25 -5.91 20.41 63.81
N LYS A 26 -6.85 19.58 64.32
CA LYS A 26 -6.88 18.14 63.99
C LYS A 26 -7.21 17.88 62.51
N ALA A 27 -8.15 18.63 61.91
CA ALA A 27 -8.54 18.46 60.50
C ALA A 27 -7.41 18.89 59.56
N VAL A 28 -6.71 19.98 59.91
CA VAL A 28 -5.57 20.45 59.08
C VAL A 28 -4.40 19.49 59.17
N PHE A 29 -4.15 18.89 60.35
CA PHE A 29 -3.12 17.85 60.47
C PHE A 29 -3.44 16.62 59.64
N ALA A 30 -4.71 16.17 59.59
CA ALA A 30 -5.13 15.06 58.75
C ALA A 30 -4.91 15.34 57.22
N ILE A 31 -5.25 16.55 56.78
CA ILE A 31 -5.01 16.99 55.40
C ILE A 31 -3.50 17.02 55.07
N PHE A 32 -2.67 17.51 56.01
CA PHE A 32 -1.23 17.50 55.83
C PHE A 32 -0.64 16.10 55.74
N VAL A 33 -1.07 15.16 56.58
CA VAL A 33 -0.66 13.75 56.52
C VAL A 33 -1.07 13.09 55.16
N LEU A 34 -2.29 13.37 54.69
CA LEU A 34 -2.77 12.91 53.39
C LEU A 34 -1.92 13.47 52.26
N GLY A 35 -1.57 14.77 52.30
CA GLY A 35 -0.71 15.40 51.31
C GLY A 35 0.69 14.78 51.27
N VAL A 36 1.28 14.50 52.43
CA VAL A 36 2.58 13.82 52.51
C VAL A 36 2.51 12.41 52.00
N MET A 37 1.42 11.67 52.23
CA MET A 37 1.23 10.32 51.68
C MET A 37 1.12 10.34 50.15
N ILE A 38 0.33 11.24 49.58
CA ILE A 38 0.18 11.38 48.11
C ILE A 38 1.53 11.71 47.49
N PHE A 39 2.26 12.69 48.03
CA PHE A 39 3.60 13.08 47.56
C PHE A 39 4.60 11.93 47.63
N SER A 40 4.53 11.12 48.71
CA SER A 40 5.40 9.95 48.86
C SER A 40 5.09 8.87 47.81
N ILE A 41 3.82 8.69 47.47
CA ILE A 41 3.38 7.75 46.41
C ILE A 41 3.86 8.25 45.04
N GLU A 42 3.67 9.52 44.72
CA GLU A 42 4.16 10.10 43.47
C GLU A 42 5.70 9.98 43.33
N TYR A 43 6.43 10.24 44.42
CA TYR A 43 7.88 10.08 44.42
C TYR A 43 8.34 8.63 44.20
N ILE A 44 7.63 7.66 44.76
CA ILE A 44 7.92 6.22 44.54
C ILE A 44 7.59 5.82 43.10
N ILE A 45 6.49 6.33 42.55
CA ILE A 45 6.07 6.10 41.14
C ILE A 45 7.15 6.69 40.24
N ASP A 46 7.53 7.95 40.39
CA ASP A 46 8.55 8.58 39.55
C ASP A 46 9.90 7.87 39.64
N LYS A 47 10.34 7.50 40.80
CA LYS A 47 11.68 6.95 41.00
C LYS A 47 11.80 5.47 40.62
N LYS A 48 10.74 4.67 40.81
CA LYS A 48 10.79 3.23 40.50
C LYS A 48 10.11 2.86 39.19
N ILE A 49 8.92 3.37 38.92
CA ILE A 49 8.14 2.97 37.77
C ILE A 49 8.69 3.63 36.47
N ASN A 50 8.93 4.95 36.52
CA ASN A 50 9.47 5.66 35.35
C ASN A 50 10.91 5.28 35.00
N LYS A 51 11.63 4.58 35.88
CA LYS A 51 12.97 4.05 35.56
C LYS A 51 12.94 2.63 34.99
N ILE A 52 11.96 1.82 35.36
CA ILE A 52 11.85 0.41 34.92
C ILE A 52 11.04 0.30 33.63
N VAL A 53 9.93 1.03 33.54
CA VAL A 53 9.01 1.00 32.40
C VAL A 53 9.68 1.47 31.09
N PRO A 54 10.43 2.59 31.04
CA PRO A 54 11.10 2.98 29.78
C PRO A 54 12.08 1.94 29.26
N GLN A 55 12.91 1.34 30.12
CA GLN A 55 13.90 0.35 29.69
C GLN A 55 13.27 -0.93 29.11
N SER A 56 12.16 -1.40 29.70
CA SER A 56 11.44 -2.56 29.19
C SER A 56 10.68 -2.27 27.89
N ILE A 57 10.17 -1.05 27.74
CA ILE A 57 9.50 -0.61 26.51
C ILE A 57 10.52 -0.38 25.40
N GLU A 58 11.64 0.30 25.66
CA GLU A 58 12.71 0.52 24.67
C GLU A 58 13.25 -0.80 24.13
N SER A 59 13.58 -1.75 25.01
CA SER A 59 14.07 -3.06 24.58
C SER A 59 13.02 -3.86 23.77
N SER A 60 11.74 -3.69 24.09
CA SER A 60 10.64 -4.32 23.34
C SER A 60 10.40 -3.64 21.98
N ILE A 61 10.53 -2.32 21.92
CA ILE A 61 10.42 -1.55 20.67
C ILE A 61 11.59 -1.88 19.74
N GLU A 62 12.83 -1.90 20.22
CA GLU A 62 14.00 -2.26 19.44
C GLU A 62 13.88 -3.69 18.87
N LYS A 63 13.49 -4.66 19.70
CA LYS A 63 13.31 -6.03 19.27
C LYS A 63 12.18 -6.20 18.25
N ASN A 64 11.07 -5.48 18.42
CA ASN A 64 9.98 -5.49 17.46
C ASN A 64 10.36 -4.76 16.15
N ALA A 65 11.13 -3.69 16.22
CA ALA A 65 11.64 -2.98 15.04
C ALA A 65 12.60 -3.87 14.24
N GLU A 66 13.52 -4.59 14.89
CA GLU A 66 14.45 -5.52 14.24
C GLU A 66 13.71 -6.70 13.57
N ILE A 67 12.67 -7.25 14.24
CA ILE A 67 11.83 -8.31 13.66
C ILE A 67 11.03 -7.78 12.47
N GLN A 68 10.51 -6.55 12.54
CA GLN A 68 9.77 -5.96 11.43
C GLN A 68 10.68 -5.65 10.25
N GLU A 69 11.90 -5.16 10.48
CA GLU A 69 12.86 -4.85 9.43
C GLU A 69 13.35 -6.12 8.71
N THR A 70 13.68 -7.18 9.44
CA THR A 70 14.03 -8.49 8.83
C THR A 70 12.89 -9.06 8.02
N THR A 71 11.66 -9.07 8.56
CA THR A 71 10.48 -9.56 7.84
C THR A 71 10.16 -8.71 6.60
N HIS A 72 10.36 -7.39 6.68
CA HIS A 72 10.16 -6.50 5.54
C HIS A 72 11.20 -6.75 4.45
N THR A 73 12.46 -6.92 4.82
CA THR A 73 13.55 -7.20 3.88
C THR A 73 13.35 -8.52 3.17
N GLU A 74 12.98 -9.59 3.88
CA GLU A 74 12.66 -10.89 3.28
C GLU A 74 11.49 -10.82 2.30
N LYS A 75 10.43 -10.07 2.64
CA LYS A 75 9.29 -9.84 1.73
C LYS A 75 9.70 -9.07 0.48
N LEU A 76 10.58 -8.06 0.62
CA LEU A 76 11.09 -7.30 -0.53
C LEU A 76 11.92 -8.19 -1.47
N ILE A 77 12.83 -9.00 -0.93
CA ILE A 77 13.65 -9.93 -1.72
C ILE A 77 12.74 -10.90 -2.48
N LYS A 78 11.80 -11.55 -1.78
CA LYS A 78 10.85 -12.47 -2.39
C LYS A 78 10.02 -11.79 -3.49
N SER A 79 9.56 -10.58 -3.27
CA SER A 79 8.82 -9.84 -4.30
C SER A 79 9.67 -9.54 -5.52
N GLN A 80 10.94 -9.15 -5.35
CA GLN A 80 11.87 -8.91 -6.46
C GLN A 80 12.14 -10.18 -7.28
N GLU A 81 12.29 -11.33 -6.63
CA GLU A 81 12.42 -12.63 -7.30
C GLU A 81 11.19 -12.94 -8.15
N ILE A 82 10.00 -12.82 -7.58
CA ILE A 82 8.72 -13.03 -8.31
C ILE A 82 8.62 -12.09 -9.51
N TYR A 83 8.90 -10.80 -9.35
CA TYR A 83 8.87 -9.84 -10.47
C TYR A 83 9.91 -10.16 -11.54
N SER A 84 11.07 -10.67 -11.15
CA SER A 84 12.10 -11.13 -12.10
C SER A 84 11.63 -12.32 -12.92
N ASP A 85 11.00 -13.30 -12.26
CA ASP A 85 10.45 -14.50 -12.91
C ASP A 85 9.31 -14.13 -13.87
N ILE A 86 8.39 -13.27 -13.45
CA ILE A 86 7.30 -12.74 -14.28
C ILE A 86 7.87 -12.04 -15.51
N LYS A 87 8.87 -11.18 -15.34
CA LYS A 87 9.50 -10.45 -16.44
C LYS A 87 10.17 -11.40 -17.43
N GLY A 88 10.82 -12.44 -16.93
CA GLY A 88 11.42 -13.51 -17.75
C GLY A 88 10.35 -14.24 -18.57
N ALA A 89 9.27 -14.68 -17.93
CA ALA A 89 8.15 -15.38 -18.57
C ALA A 89 7.45 -14.51 -19.63
N LEU A 90 7.20 -13.23 -19.33
CA LEU A 90 6.60 -12.30 -20.29
C LEU A 90 7.49 -12.03 -21.50
N ARG A 91 8.81 -11.93 -21.32
CA ARG A 91 9.77 -11.80 -22.43
C ARG A 91 9.78 -13.07 -23.31
N GLN A 92 9.81 -14.24 -22.70
CA GLN A 92 9.74 -15.49 -23.42
C GLN A 92 8.44 -15.59 -24.22
N MET A 93 7.31 -15.31 -23.60
CA MET A 93 6.01 -15.26 -24.25
C MET A 93 6.03 -14.31 -25.45
N MET A 94 6.53 -13.08 -25.29
CA MET A 94 6.62 -12.10 -26.36
C MET A 94 7.37 -12.63 -27.57
N HIS A 95 8.49 -13.33 -27.37
CA HIS A 95 9.26 -13.95 -28.47
C HIS A 95 8.50 -15.10 -29.14
N GLU A 96 7.92 -15.97 -28.34
CA GLU A 96 7.28 -17.20 -28.79
C GLU A 96 5.93 -16.95 -29.48
N VAL A 97 5.17 -15.98 -29.00
CA VAL A 97 3.86 -15.60 -29.60
C VAL A 97 4.05 -14.56 -30.72
N GLY A 98 5.16 -13.81 -30.67
CA GLY A 98 5.55 -12.87 -31.72
C GLY A 98 4.79 -11.55 -31.63
N CYS A 99 4.57 -11.02 -30.41
CA CYS A 99 4.02 -9.68 -30.20
C CYS A 99 5.12 -8.64 -30.00
N GLU A 100 4.75 -7.37 -30.09
CA GLU A 100 5.70 -6.25 -30.02
C GLU A 100 5.76 -5.59 -28.65
N TYR A 101 4.64 -5.58 -27.89
CA TYR A 101 4.57 -4.95 -26.57
C TYR A 101 3.79 -5.81 -25.60
N VAL A 102 4.26 -5.87 -24.37
CA VAL A 102 3.59 -6.54 -23.24
C VAL A 102 3.66 -5.64 -22.03
N TYR A 103 2.52 -5.38 -21.42
CA TYR A 103 2.37 -4.58 -20.23
C TYR A 103 1.76 -5.39 -19.10
N LEU A 104 2.36 -5.38 -17.93
CA LEU A 104 1.72 -5.85 -16.71
C LEU A 104 1.05 -4.66 -16.02
N ILE A 105 -0.23 -4.79 -15.82
CA ILE A 105 -1.09 -3.80 -15.17
C ILE A 105 -1.53 -4.39 -13.84
N GLU A 106 -1.26 -3.71 -12.74
CA GLU A 106 -1.67 -4.13 -11.42
C GLU A 106 -2.74 -3.21 -10.88
N TYR A 107 -3.84 -3.81 -10.39
CA TYR A 107 -4.90 -3.07 -9.73
C TYR A 107 -4.62 -2.95 -8.24
N HIS A 108 -4.82 -1.75 -7.72
CA HIS A 108 -4.69 -1.50 -6.30
C HIS A 108 -5.85 -0.63 -5.78
N ASN A 109 -6.07 -0.72 -4.47
CA ASN A 109 -7.10 0.09 -3.84
C ASN A 109 -6.60 1.52 -3.71
N GLY A 110 -7.27 2.45 -4.41
CA GLY A 110 -7.18 3.86 -4.09
C GLY A 110 -7.82 4.16 -2.73
N SER A 111 -7.70 5.40 -2.26
CA SER A 111 -8.43 5.86 -1.08
C SER A 111 -9.93 5.61 -1.22
N THR A 112 -10.56 5.11 -0.16
CA THR A 112 -12.02 4.90 -0.12
C THR A 112 -12.74 6.23 -0.23
N ASN A 113 -13.78 6.30 -1.06
CA ASN A 113 -14.68 7.44 -1.09
C ASN A 113 -15.56 7.40 0.17
N ILE A 114 -15.52 8.48 0.96
CA ILE A 114 -16.31 8.63 2.19
C ILE A 114 -17.82 8.54 1.91
N ALA A 115 -18.26 8.96 0.72
CA ALA A 115 -19.68 8.99 0.36
C ALA A 115 -20.27 7.62 -0.01
N THR A 116 -19.46 6.69 -0.54
CA THR A 116 -19.95 5.42 -1.08
C THR A 116 -19.37 4.19 -0.40
N ALA A 117 -18.32 4.34 0.43
CA ALA A 117 -17.54 3.26 1.04
C ALA A 117 -16.98 2.22 0.03
N PHE A 118 -17.09 2.47 -1.29
CA PHE A 118 -16.51 1.62 -2.32
C PHE A 118 -15.05 2.01 -2.57
N PRO A 119 -14.13 1.05 -2.62
CA PRO A 119 -12.75 1.33 -2.99
C PRO A 119 -12.71 1.80 -4.45
N PHE A 120 -12.08 2.96 -4.70
CA PHE A 120 -11.71 3.33 -6.05
C PHE A 120 -10.64 2.38 -6.53
N ARG A 121 -10.90 1.69 -7.63
CA ARG A 121 -9.86 0.91 -8.30
C ARG A 121 -8.95 1.87 -9.04
N LYS A 122 -7.67 1.78 -8.72
CA LYS A 122 -6.59 2.40 -9.46
C LYS A 122 -5.73 1.33 -10.08
N PHE A 123 -4.88 1.71 -11.01
CA PHE A 123 -3.92 0.80 -11.60
C PHE A 123 -2.58 1.48 -11.87
N ASP A 124 -1.56 0.66 -11.89
CA ASP A 124 -0.22 0.99 -12.34
C ASP A 124 0.19 0.08 -13.49
N VAL A 125 0.91 0.62 -14.47
CA VAL A 125 1.71 -0.21 -15.35
C VAL A 125 3.04 -0.48 -14.64
N THR A 126 3.18 -1.68 -14.07
CA THR A 126 4.35 -2.07 -13.27
C THR A 126 5.47 -2.68 -14.10
N MET A 127 5.12 -3.26 -15.26
CA MET A 127 6.12 -3.70 -16.25
C MET A 127 5.70 -3.26 -17.64
N ASP A 128 6.66 -2.74 -18.38
CA ASP A 128 6.57 -2.52 -19.81
C ASP A 128 7.74 -3.27 -20.50
N ILE A 129 7.38 -4.11 -21.44
CA ILE A 129 8.32 -4.90 -22.21
C ILE A 129 8.02 -4.63 -23.69
N CYS A 130 9.01 -4.18 -24.43
CA CYS A 130 8.91 -4.00 -25.87
C CYS A 130 10.00 -4.79 -26.60
N LYS A 131 9.69 -5.20 -27.80
CA LYS A 131 10.61 -5.89 -28.70
C LYS A 131 11.68 -4.91 -29.20
N ASP A 132 12.90 -5.40 -29.38
CA ASP A 132 13.99 -4.58 -29.90
C ASP A 132 13.64 -4.04 -31.28
N GLY A 133 13.97 -2.77 -31.51
CA GLY A 133 13.74 -2.07 -32.77
C GLY A 133 12.32 -1.55 -33.00
N VAL A 134 11.40 -1.71 -32.04
CA VAL A 134 10.08 -1.06 -32.12
C VAL A 134 10.07 0.27 -31.35
N PRO A 135 9.25 1.27 -31.79
CA PRO A 135 9.13 2.54 -31.08
C PRO A 135 8.61 2.35 -29.65
N TYR A 136 9.28 2.97 -28.67
CA TYR A 136 8.83 2.93 -27.29
C TYR A 136 7.50 3.69 -27.09
N ILE A 137 6.58 3.10 -26.38
CA ILE A 137 5.34 3.74 -25.95
C ILE A 137 5.51 4.16 -24.48
N ASN A 138 5.41 5.45 -24.22
CA ASN A 138 5.60 5.98 -22.87
C ASN A 138 4.41 5.67 -21.97
N THR A 139 4.61 4.77 -21.01
CA THR A 139 3.61 4.36 -20.01
C THR A 139 3.77 5.04 -18.65
N THR A 140 4.75 5.94 -18.49
CA THR A 140 5.04 6.60 -17.21
C THR A 140 3.87 7.41 -16.66
N THR A 141 2.94 7.83 -17.52
CA THR A 141 1.71 8.53 -17.13
C THR A 141 0.61 7.59 -16.62
N LEU A 142 0.79 6.27 -16.76
CA LEU A 142 -0.15 5.24 -16.31
C LEU A 142 0.25 4.72 -14.93
N LYS A 143 0.43 5.64 -13.98
CA LYS A 143 0.69 5.35 -12.57
C LYS A 143 -0.36 6.01 -11.70
N ASP A 144 -0.88 5.26 -10.72
CA ASP A 144 -1.93 5.68 -9.79
C ASP A 144 -3.20 6.23 -10.50
N GLU A 145 -3.46 5.69 -11.71
CA GLU A 145 -4.58 6.11 -12.55
C GLU A 145 -5.87 5.39 -12.16
N HIS A 146 -7.00 6.11 -12.25
CA HIS A 146 -8.30 5.49 -12.02
C HIS A 146 -8.70 4.61 -13.21
N VAL A 147 -9.16 3.38 -12.94
CA VAL A 147 -9.62 2.44 -13.99
C VAL A 147 -10.73 3.03 -14.85
N THR A 148 -11.64 3.82 -14.24
CA THR A 148 -12.76 4.47 -14.94
C THR A 148 -12.36 5.52 -15.97
N LYS A 149 -11.09 5.89 -16.03
CA LYS A 149 -10.56 6.78 -17.06
C LYS A 149 -10.27 6.07 -18.38
N TYR A 150 -10.23 4.73 -18.35
CA TYR A 150 -9.84 3.88 -19.47
C TYR A 150 -10.89 2.79 -19.67
N ASP A 151 -11.65 2.91 -20.74
CA ASP A 151 -12.81 2.05 -20.98
C ASP A 151 -12.45 0.57 -21.09
N ILE A 152 -11.25 0.24 -21.58
CA ILE A 152 -10.80 -1.15 -21.66
C ILE A 152 -10.72 -1.84 -20.28
N PHE A 153 -10.46 -1.10 -19.22
CA PHE A 153 -10.38 -1.63 -17.85
C PHE A 153 -11.70 -1.55 -17.08
N ASP A 154 -12.70 -0.86 -17.62
CA ASP A 154 -14.04 -0.73 -17.02
C ASP A 154 -15.13 -1.41 -17.87
N ASN A 155 -14.87 -1.66 -19.15
CA ASN A 155 -15.83 -2.29 -20.05
C ASN A 155 -16.05 -3.77 -19.69
N PRO A 156 -17.31 -4.21 -19.43
CA PRO A 156 -17.64 -5.58 -19.11
C PRO A 156 -17.20 -6.63 -20.14
N GLU A 157 -17.10 -6.26 -21.41
CA GLU A 157 -16.60 -7.16 -22.47
C GLU A 157 -15.14 -7.55 -22.28
N PHE A 158 -14.33 -6.66 -21.66
CA PHE A 158 -12.93 -6.90 -21.38
C PHE A 158 -12.67 -7.36 -19.95
N THR A 159 -13.50 -6.94 -18.98
CA THR A 159 -13.25 -7.21 -17.56
C THR A 159 -13.94 -8.45 -17.03
N LYS A 160 -15.05 -8.89 -17.63
CA LYS A 160 -15.77 -10.11 -17.21
C LYS A 160 -15.21 -11.40 -17.82
N GLN A 161 -14.47 -11.29 -18.90
CA GLN A 161 -13.82 -12.43 -19.53
C GLN A 161 -12.36 -12.48 -19.08
N GLN A 162 -11.83 -13.68 -18.89
CA GLN A 162 -10.41 -13.84 -18.57
C GLN A 162 -9.53 -13.37 -19.74
N PHE A 163 -10.01 -13.55 -20.95
CA PHE A 163 -9.31 -13.16 -22.18
C PHE A 163 -10.24 -12.40 -23.11
N ALA A 164 -9.76 -11.28 -23.65
CA ALA A 164 -10.44 -10.53 -24.70
C ALA A 164 -9.43 -9.96 -25.71
N TYR A 165 -9.88 -9.70 -26.92
CA TYR A 165 -9.05 -9.06 -27.94
C TYR A 165 -9.90 -8.29 -28.95
N CYS A 166 -9.27 -7.34 -29.61
CA CYS A 166 -9.89 -6.59 -30.69
C CYS A 166 -8.83 -6.07 -31.69
N ASP A 167 -9.31 -5.71 -32.88
CA ASP A 167 -8.50 -4.99 -33.85
C ASP A 167 -8.36 -3.49 -33.47
N ARG A 168 -7.42 -2.80 -34.10
CA ARG A 168 -7.15 -1.38 -33.88
C ARG A 168 -8.39 -0.49 -34.02
N LYS A 169 -9.26 -0.76 -35.03
CA LYS A 169 -10.43 0.07 -35.30
C LYS A 169 -11.49 -0.08 -34.20
N THR A 170 -11.65 -1.27 -33.69
CA THR A 170 -12.52 -1.56 -32.55
C THR A 170 -11.94 -0.92 -31.29
N PHE A 171 -10.63 -1.05 -31.06
CA PHE A 171 -9.94 -0.47 -29.92
C PHE A 171 -10.05 1.07 -29.87
N GLU A 172 -9.94 1.76 -31.00
CA GLU A 172 -10.15 3.20 -31.11
C GLU A 172 -11.54 3.63 -30.60
N LYS A 173 -12.56 2.78 -30.79
CA LYS A 173 -13.91 3.05 -30.30
C LYS A 173 -14.12 2.65 -28.84
N VAL A 174 -13.41 1.64 -28.38
CA VAL A 174 -13.51 1.11 -27.01
C VAL A 174 -12.76 2.01 -26.04
N ASP A 175 -11.54 2.43 -26.37
CA ASP A 175 -10.72 3.26 -25.47
C ASP A 175 -9.95 4.33 -26.26
N VAL A 176 -10.59 5.45 -26.46
CA VAL A 176 -10.03 6.60 -27.19
C VAL A 176 -8.75 7.12 -26.52
N LYS A 177 -8.72 7.13 -25.19
CA LYS A 177 -7.60 7.69 -24.45
C LYS A 177 -6.34 6.82 -24.55
N LEU A 178 -6.48 5.53 -24.31
CA LEU A 178 -5.37 4.59 -24.44
C LEU A 178 -4.94 4.44 -25.91
N TYR A 179 -5.91 4.49 -26.83
CA TYR A 179 -5.62 4.52 -28.28
C TYR A 179 -4.74 5.71 -28.66
N HIS A 180 -5.02 6.93 -28.15
CA HIS A 180 -4.18 8.10 -28.42
C HIS A 180 -2.76 7.97 -27.91
N MET A 181 -2.54 7.34 -26.77
CA MET A 181 -1.19 7.06 -26.28
C MET A 181 -0.41 6.14 -27.23
N MET A 182 -1.09 5.20 -27.87
CA MET A 182 -0.51 4.25 -28.83
C MET A 182 -0.53 4.75 -30.27
N SER A 183 -1.21 5.88 -30.55
CA SER A 183 -1.48 6.37 -31.91
C SER A 183 -0.22 6.68 -32.72
N ASN A 184 0.89 7.02 -32.06
CA ASN A 184 2.18 7.28 -32.68
C ASN A 184 2.77 6.03 -33.36
N ASN A 185 2.35 4.82 -32.95
CA ASN A 185 2.73 3.59 -33.59
C ASN A 185 1.59 3.03 -34.47
N LYS A 186 1.61 3.40 -35.75
CA LYS A 186 0.58 3.00 -36.72
C LYS A 186 0.60 1.51 -37.07
N ASP A 187 1.68 0.81 -36.76
CA ASP A 187 1.85 -0.62 -37.08
C ASP A 187 1.11 -1.54 -36.11
N ILE A 188 0.71 -1.03 -34.93
CA ILE A 188 -0.14 -1.78 -34.01
C ILE A 188 -1.50 -2.01 -34.67
N LYS A 189 -1.88 -3.29 -34.82
CA LYS A 189 -3.14 -3.71 -35.44
C LYS A 189 -4.06 -4.47 -34.50
N TRP A 190 -3.51 -5.07 -33.45
CA TRP A 190 -4.25 -5.94 -32.53
C TRP A 190 -3.93 -5.59 -31.08
N VAL A 191 -4.95 -5.67 -30.24
CA VAL A 191 -4.87 -5.47 -28.80
C VAL A 191 -5.47 -6.69 -28.12
N TYR A 192 -4.76 -7.25 -27.16
CA TYR A 192 -5.17 -8.42 -26.39
C TYR A 192 -5.08 -8.07 -24.91
N THR A 193 -6.04 -8.55 -24.13
CA THR A 193 -6.05 -8.43 -22.68
C THR A 193 -6.24 -9.80 -22.06
N TYR A 194 -5.52 -10.05 -20.98
CA TYR A 194 -5.69 -11.23 -20.15
C TYR A 194 -5.78 -10.81 -18.70
N ASN A 195 -6.92 -11.07 -18.05
CA ASN A 195 -7.19 -10.70 -16.69
C ASN A 195 -6.58 -11.71 -15.71
N LEU A 196 -5.82 -11.22 -14.75
CA LEU A 196 -5.14 -12.01 -13.72
C LEU A 196 -6.02 -12.08 -12.48
N TYR A 197 -6.34 -13.31 -12.05
CA TYR A 197 -7.15 -13.56 -10.86
C TYR A 197 -6.36 -14.33 -9.81
N TYR A 198 -6.57 -13.99 -8.55
CA TYR A 198 -6.11 -14.75 -7.40
C TYR A 198 -7.25 -14.90 -6.40
N ASN A 199 -7.61 -16.13 -6.04
CA ASN A 199 -8.76 -16.41 -5.16
C ASN A 199 -10.05 -15.69 -5.59
N ASN A 200 -10.35 -15.70 -6.88
CA ASN A 200 -11.50 -15.00 -7.51
C ASN A 200 -11.45 -13.47 -7.43
N ASN A 201 -10.35 -12.88 -6.98
CA ASN A 201 -10.16 -11.44 -6.98
C ASN A 201 -9.35 -11.04 -8.21
N LEU A 202 -9.82 -10.04 -8.94
CA LEU A 202 -9.09 -9.46 -10.05
C LEU A 202 -7.91 -8.65 -9.52
N LEU A 203 -6.69 -9.11 -9.78
CA LEU A 203 -5.44 -8.46 -9.34
C LEU A 203 -4.91 -7.46 -10.35
N GLY A 204 -5.12 -7.73 -11.63
CA GLY A 204 -4.55 -6.94 -12.69
C GLY A 204 -4.86 -7.52 -14.07
N ALA A 205 -4.12 -7.08 -15.06
CA ALA A 205 -4.23 -7.56 -16.43
C ALA A 205 -2.88 -7.56 -17.15
N ILE A 206 -2.73 -8.44 -18.13
CA ILE A 206 -1.68 -8.36 -19.14
C ILE A 206 -2.31 -7.72 -20.37
N LEU A 207 -1.74 -6.60 -20.82
CA LEU A 207 -2.09 -5.94 -22.07
C LEU A 207 -1.01 -6.22 -23.10
N VAL A 208 -1.40 -6.74 -24.25
CA VAL A 208 -0.47 -7.07 -25.33
C VAL A 208 -0.88 -6.33 -26.61
N LEU A 209 0.12 -5.72 -27.26
CA LEU A 209 -0.08 -5.04 -28.53
C LEU A 209 0.75 -5.73 -29.60
N SER A 210 0.14 -5.97 -30.77
CA SER A 210 0.78 -6.69 -31.85
C SER A 210 0.54 -6.05 -33.21
N TYR A 211 1.54 -6.17 -34.10
CA TYR A 211 1.46 -5.75 -35.49
C TYR A 211 0.70 -6.74 -36.38
N LYS A 212 0.54 -7.96 -35.93
CA LYS A 212 -0.18 -9.04 -36.61
C LYS A 212 -1.03 -9.84 -35.63
N GLU A 213 -1.98 -10.57 -36.15
CA GLU A 213 -2.77 -11.48 -35.33
C GLU A 213 -1.89 -12.57 -34.71
N MET A 214 -2.10 -12.86 -33.44
CA MET A 214 -1.33 -13.84 -32.69
C MET A 214 -2.03 -15.21 -32.68
N ASP A 215 -1.27 -16.26 -32.41
CA ASP A 215 -1.82 -17.56 -32.04
C ASP A 215 -2.41 -17.48 -30.63
N ILE A 216 -3.73 -17.36 -30.56
CA ILE A 216 -4.49 -17.21 -29.31
C ILE A 216 -4.28 -18.42 -28.40
N LYS A 217 -4.23 -19.65 -28.94
CA LYS A 217 -4.04 -20.85 -28.11
C LYS A 217 -2.68 -20.84 -27.45
N LYS A 218 -1.64 -20.49 -28.21
CA LYS A 218 -0.29 -20.39 -27.70
C LYS A 218 -0.19 -19.29 -26.63
N PHE A 219 -0.81 -18.14 -26.87
CA PHE A 219 -0.87 -17.05 -25.91
C PHE A 219 -1.55 -17.46 -24.59
N ILE A 220 -2.74 -18.08 -24.66
CA ILE A 220 -3.46 -18.52 -23.46
C ILE A 220 -2.65 -19.56 -22.67
N ASN A 221 -1.96 -20.48 -23.32
CA ASN A 221 -1.11 -21.45 -22.63
C ASN A 221 0.00 -20.75 -21.81
N TYR A 222 0.66 -19.74 -22.39
CA TYR A 222 1.65 -18.95 -21.67
C TYR A 222 1.04 -18.19 -20.49
N MET A 223 -0.19 -17.67 -20.64
CA MET A 223 -0.87 -16.98 -19.53
C MET A 223 -1.19 -17.94 -18.38
N HIS A 224 -1.57 -19.18 -18.66
CA HIS A 224 -1.77 -20.20 -17.61
C HIS A 224 -0.45 -20.58 -16.91
N GLU A 225 0.64 -20.67 -17.66
CA GLU A 225 1.98 -20.89 -17.05
C GLU A 225 2.36 -19.71 -16.13
N LEU A 226 2.09 -18.47 -16.57
CA LEU A 226 2.32 -17.27 -15.78
C LEU A 226 1.50 -17.25 -14.49
N GLU A 227 0.21 -17.62 -14.54
CA GLU A 227 -0.65 -17.73 -13.35
C GLU A 227 -0.07 -18.69 -12.30
N ASN A 228 0.62 -19.75 -12.71
CA ASN A 228 1.30 -20.65 -11.79
C ASN A 228 2.48 -20.01 -11.05
N ILE A 229 3.08 -18.95 -11.61
CA ILE A 229 4.13 -18.17 -10.92
C ILE A 229 3.51 -17.32 -9.82
N PHE A 230 2.35 -16.72 -10.06
CA PHE A 230 1.64 -15.93 -9.05
C PHE A 230 1.08 -16.76 -7.88
N ASN A 231 0.89 -18.07 -8.08
CA ASN A 231 0.32 -18.96 -7.09
C ASN A 231 1.36 -19.70 -6.22
N LYS A 232 2.67 -19.41 -6.39
CA LYS A 232 3.77 -19.92 -5.56
C LYS A 232 4.01 -19.02 -4.33
#